data_609b8179bb8ec6cbb74b97482ea0a6fa
#
_entry.id   609b8179bb8ec6cbb74b97482ea0a6fa
#
_cell.length_a   1.000
_cell.length_b   1.000
_cell.length_c   1.000
_cell.angle_alpha   90.00
_cell.angle_beta   90.00
_cell.angle_gamma   90.00
#
_symmetry.space_group_name_H-M   'P 1'
#
loop_
_entity.id
_entity.type
_entity.pdbx_description
1 polymer ?
#
loop_
_entity_poly.entity_id
_entity_poly.type
_entity_poly.pdbx_seq_one_letter_code
_entity_poly.pdbx_strand_id
1 'polypeptide(L)'
;RSGLLDALADGTTMEEAASTALGYIREFVPTARKAPLAGNTIGTDRAFLARDMPELEAYVHYRNVDVSSLKELARRWFPRVLYQAPEKQGNHRALADIQESIEELRYYRDALFVADPGPSTKEARQIAARHQGSLTGLTSPRPAV
;
A
#
# COMPACT_ATOMS: atom_id res chain seq x y z
N ARG A 1 2.04 9.28 -26.27
CA ARG A 1 0.93 10.06 -25.65
C ARG A 1 -0.17 9.06 -25.30
N SER A 2 -0.64 9.05 -24.06
CA SER A 2 -1.61 8.06 -23.55
C SER A 2 -3.04 8.23 -24.09
N GLY A 3 -3.35 9.34 -24.80
CA GLY A 3 -4.70 9.70 -25.24
C GLY A 3 -5.68 10.04 -24.10
N LEU A 4 -5.15 10.18 -22.86
CA LEU A 4 -5.98 10.41 -21.67
C LEU A 4 -6.70 11.76 -21.73
N LEU A 5 -6.03 12.80 -22.22
CA LEU A 5 -6.60 14.15 -22.33
C LEU A 5 -7.78 14.19 -23.31
N ASP A 6 -7.68 13.46 -24.41
CA ASP A 6 -8.75 13.39 -25.43
C ASP A 6 -9.98 12.63 -24.88
N ALA A 7 -9.75 11.63 -24.00
CA ALA A 7 -10.81 10.86 -23.37
C ALA A 7 -11.56 11.62 -22.25
N LEU A 8 -11.03 12.74 -21.74
CA LEU A 8 -11.69 13.54 -20.70
C LEU A 8 -13.01 14.18 -21.17
N ALA A 9 -13.13 14.47 -22.46
CA ALA A 9 -14.35 15.09 -23.02
C ALA A 9 -15.58 14.17 -22.89
N ASP A 10 -15.35 12.84 -22.92
CA ASP A 10 -16.38 11.81 -22.80
C ASP A 10 -16.43 11.20 -21.39
N GLY A 11 -15.70 11.79 -20.44
CA GLY A 11 -15.60 11.32 -19.06
C GLY A 11 -16.85 11.64 -18.24
N THR A 12 -17.08 10.84 -17.20
CA THR A 12 -18.10 11.12 -16.19
C THR A 12 -17.68 12.28 -15.27
N THR A 13 -18.62 12.87 -14.57
CA THR A 13 -18.33 13.91 -13.59
C THR A 13 -17.62 13.33 -12.37
N MET A 14 -16.92 14.18 -11.61
CA MET A 14 -16.25 13.76 -10.36
C MET A 14 -17.24 13.19 -9.35
N GLU A 15 -18.41 13.77 -9.24
CA GLU A 15 -19.48 13.34 -8.33
C GLU A 15 -20.02 11.96 -8.71
N GLU A 16 -20.30 11.72 -10.00
CA GLU A 16 -20.73 10.41 -10.50
C GLU A 16 -19.65 9.35 -10.31
N ALA A 17 -18.38 9.69 -10.59
CA ALA A 17 -17.25 8.81 -10.38
C ALA A 17 -17.09 8.43 -8.89
N ALA A 18 -17.20 9.41 -7.98
CA ALA A 18 -17.13 9.19 -6.54
C ALA A 18 -18.27 8.29 -6.05
N SER A 19 -19.51 8.57 -6.49
CA SER A 19 -20.69 7.77 -6.13
C SER A 19 -20.57 6.32 -6.63
N THR A 20 -20.15 6.15 -7.88
CA THR A 20 -19.96 4.83 -8.50
C THR A 20 -18.87 4.03 -7.76
N ALA A 21 -17.72 4.64 -7.51
CA ALA A 21 -16.62 4.00 -6.80
C ALA A 21 -17.00 3.63 -5.37
N LEU A 22 -17.69 4.51 -4.65
CA LEU A 22 -18.16 4.23 -3.30
C LEU A 22 -19.22 3.13 -3.27
N GLY A 23 -20.14 3.12 -4.26
CA GLY A 23 -21.13 2.05 -4.42
C GLY A 23 -20.46 0.69 -4.62
N TYR A 24 -19.48 0.62 -5.51
CA TYR A 24 -18.69 -0.59 -5.74
C TYR A 24 -17.95 -1.06 -4.47
N ILE A 25 -17.32 -0.15 -3.74
CA ILE A 25 -16.63 -0.51 -2.49
C ILE A 25 -17.62 -1.08 -1.47
N ARG A 26 -18.80 -0.49 -1.32
CA ARG A 26 -19.84 -0.95 -0.38
C ARG A 26 -20.37 -2.34 -0.68
N GLU A 27 -20.40 -2.75 -1.94
CA GLU A 27 -20.79 -4.09 -2.35
C GLU A 27 -19.86 -5.17 -1.75
N PHE A 28 -18.54 -4.92 -1.76
CA PHE A 28 -17.54 -5.88 -1.26
C PHE A 28 -17.16 -5.64 0.21
N VAL A 29 -17.29 -4.43 0.69
CA VAL A 29 -16.95 -4.03 2.06
C VAL A 29 -18.11 -3.24 2.65
N PRO A 30 -19.19 -3.91 3.12
CA PRO A 30 -20.40 -3.25 3.60
C PRO A 30 -20.21 -2.37 4.83
N THR A 31 -19.17 -2.63 5.61
CA THR A 31 -18.88 -1.87 6.84
C THR A 31 -17.77 -0.87 6.58
N ALA A 32 -18.06 0.42 6.82
CA ALA A 32 -17.08 1.49 6.70
C ALA A 32 -15.86 1.28 7.60
N ARG A 33 -14.72 1.82 7.19
CA ARG A 33 -13.44 1.82 7.90
C ARG A 33 -12.84 0.42 8.16
N LYS A 34 -13.16 -0.56 7.35
CA LYS A 34 -12.60 -1.92 7.45
C LYS A 34 -11.46 -2.16 6.47
N ALA A 35 -11.62 -1.79 5.21
CA ALA A 35 -10.60 -2.00 4.19
C ALA A 35 -9.66 -0.81 4.05
N PRO A 36 -8.33 -1.00 4.16
CA PRO A 36 -7.36 0.05 3.86
C PRO A 36 -7.29 0.30 2.34
N LEU A 37 -6.86 1.49 1.95
CA LEU A 37 -6.38 1.74 0.59
C LEU A 37 -5.07 0.98 0.38
N ALA A 38 -4.94 0.36 -0.82
CA ALA A 38 -3.73 -0.38 -1.19
C ALA A 38 -3.27 0.04 -2.59
N GLY A 39 -1.96 0.13 -2.79
CA GLY A 39 -1.37 0.46 -4.09
C GLY A 39 0.06 0.96 -3.95
N ASN A 40 0.65 1.34 -5.07
CA ASN A 40 1.98 1.96 -5.10
C ASN A 40 1.87 3.46 -4.79
N THR A 41 2.64 3.95 -3.81
CA THR A 41 2.63 5.35 -3.38
C THR A 41 1.21 5.84 -3.04
N ILE A 42 0.41 4.96 -2.47
CA ILE A 42 -1.03 5.13 -2.24
C ILE A 42 -1.39 6.36 -1.39
N GLY A 43 -0.42 6.92 -0.66
CA GLY A 43 -0.60 8.17 0.06
C GLY A 43 -0.91 9.35 -0.86
N THR A 44 -0.40 9.35 -2.09
CA THR A 44 -0.70 10.37 -3.11
C THR A 44 -2.16 10.28 -3.56
N ASP A 45 -2.62 9.06 -3.89
CA ASP A 45 -4.02 8.83 -4.25
C ASP A 45 -4.95 9.24 -3.11
N ARG A 46 -4.60 8.88 -1.87
CA ARG A 46 -5.37 9.27 -0.70
C ARG A 46 -5.50 10.79 -0.55
N ALA A 47 -4.44 11.55 -0.84
CA ALA A 47 -4.50 13.01 -0.78
C ALA A 47 -5.48 13.59 -1.81
N PHE A 48 -5.53 13.02 -3.03
CA PHE A 48 -6.53 13.38 -4.03
C PHE A 48 -7.95 12.98 -3.60
N LEU A 49 -8.15 11.77 -3.07
CA LEU A 49 -9.45 11.34 -2.55
C LEU A 49 -9.95 12.25 -1.43
N ALA A 50 -9.08 12.64 -0.50
CA ALA A 50 -9.45 13.54 0.60
C ALA A 50 -9.92 14.92 0.12
N ARG A 51 -9.35 15.40 -1.00
CA ARG A 51 -9.72 16.68 -1.60
C ARG A 51 -10.98 16.59 -2.45
N ASP A 52 -11.06 15.57 -3.32
CA ASP A 52 -12.02 15.52 -4.42
C ASP A 52 -13.18 14.53 -4.17
N MET A 53 -12.98 13.53 -3.29
CA MET A 53 -13.95 12.47 -2.97
C MET A 53 -13.98 12.18 -1.45
N PRO A 54 -14.28 13.17 -0.60
CA PRO A 54 -14.12 13.05 0.86
C PRO A 54 -14.99 11.96 1.48
N GLU A 55 -16.17 11.65 0.91
CA GLU A 55 -17.01 10.57 1.42
C GLU A 55 -16.39 9.19 1.19
N LEU A 56 -15.75 8.99 0.03
CA LEU A 56 -15.02 7.77 -0.27
C LEU A 56 -13.80 7.64 0.65
N GLU A 57 -13.03 8.71 0.85
CA GLU A 57 -11.90 8.72 1.76
C GLU A 57 -12.31 8.39 3.20
N ALA A 58 -13.41 8.97 3.68
CA ALA A 58 -13.94 8.71 5.02
C ALA A 58 -14.48 7.27 5.18
N TYR A 59 -14.87 6.62 4.10
CA TYR A 59 -15.37 5.25 4.11
C TYR A 59 -14.28 4.21 4.26
N VAL A 60 -13.11 4.41 3.68
CA VAL A 60 -11.99 3.48 3.78
C VAL A 60 -11.27 3.59 5.13
N HIS A 61 -10.50 2.57 5.49
CA HIS A 61 -9.73 2.58 6.73
C HIS A 61 -8.62 3.64 6.68
N TYR A 62 -8.29 4.27 7.80
CA TYR A 62 -7.25 5.31 7.86
C TYR A 62 -5.84 4.83 7.54
N ARG A 63 -5.55 3.53 7.68
CA ARG A 63 -4.26 2.93 7.32
C ARG A 63 -4.19 2.63 5.84
N ASN A 64 -2.96 2.64 5.31
CA ASN A 64 -2.66 2.24 3.94
C ASN A 64 -1.89 0.92 3.91
N VAL A 65 -2.01 0.21 2.79
CA VAL A 65 -1.07 -0.85 2.38
C VAL A 65 -0.29 -0.30 1.19
N ASP A 66 0.91 0.22 1.46
CA ASP A 66 1.75 0.85 0.44
C ASP A 66 2.79 -0.13 -0.08
N VAL A 67 2.61 -0.58 -1.32
CA VAL A 67 3.52 -1.51 -2.00
C VAL A 67 4.90 -0.86 -2.23
N SER A 68 4.94 0.46 -2.44
CA SER A 68 6.19 1.20 -2.58
C SER A 68 7.04 1.16 -1.31
N SER A 69 6.43 1.06 -0.13
CA SER A 69 7.16 0.88 1.13
C SER A 69 7.87 -0.48 1.19
N LEU A 70 7.23 -1.56 0.72
CA LEU A 70 7.86 -2.88 0.62
C LEU A 70 9.02 -2.86 -0.38
N LYS A 71 8.85 -2.20 -1.50
CA LYS A 71 9.89 -1.98 -2.52
C LYS A 71 11.11 -1.25 -1.94
N GLU A 72 10.90 -0.22 -1.14
CA GLU A 72 11.97 0.51 -0.48
C GLU A 72 12.71 -0.33 0.58
N LEU A 73 12.02 -1.19 1.31
CA LEU A 73 12.63 -2.14 2.24
C LEU A 73 13.41 -3.22 1.47
N ALA A 74 12.84 -3.77 0.39
CA ALA A 74 13.52 -4.73 -0.47
C ALA A 74 14.82 -4.14 -1.06
N ARG A 75 14.81 -2.87 -1.48
CA ARG A 75 16.00 -2.19 -1.99
C ARG A 75 17.16 -2.22 -0.98
N ARG A 76 16.86 -2.04 0.29
CA ARG A 76 17.87 -1.95 1.36
C ARG A 76 18.28 -3.30 1.91
N TRP A 77 17.34 -4.23 2.05
CA TRP A 77 17.59 -5.48 2.76
C TRP A 77 17.77 -6.68 1.83
N PHE A 78 17.07 -6.67 0.69
CA PHE A 78 17.02 -7.78 -0.26
C PHE A 78 17.15 -7.29 -1.71
N PRO A 79 18.26 -6.63 -2.11
CA PRO A 79 18.37 -6.02 -3.44
C PRO A 79 18.15 -7.01 -4.60
N ARG A 80 18.51 -8.28 -4.42
CA ARG A 80 18.25 -9.31 -5.43
C ARG A 80 16.75 -9.51 -5.69
N VAL A 81 15.93 -9.44 -4.65
CA VAL A 81 14.46 -9.51 -4.79
C VAL A 81 13.96 -8.33 -5.61
N LEU A 82 14.46 -7.12 -5.33
CA LEU A 82 14.06 -5.94 -6.09
C LEU A 82 14.38 -6.08 -7.59
N TYR A 83 15.58 -6.54 -7.93
CA TYR A 83 16.02 -6.65 -9.33
C TYR A 83 15.34 -7.77 -10.12
N GLN A 84 14.70 -8.70 -9.46
CA GLN A 84 13.92 -9.79 -10.08
C GLN A 84 12.41 -9.55 -9.98
N ALA A 85 11.98 -8.38 -9.52
CA ALA A 85 10.56 -8.04 -9.49
C ALA A 85 9.98 -8.02 -10.92
N PRO A 86 8.69 -8.41 -11.09
CA PRO A 86 8.04 -8.40 -12.38
C PRO A 86 8.14 -7.03 -13.08
N GLU A 87 8.46 -7.05 -14.37
CA GLU A 87 8.51 -5.84 -15.18
C GLU A 87 7.10 -5.27 -15.36
N LYS A 88 6.99 -3.95 -15.21
CA LYS A 88 5.75 -3.24 -15.48
C LYS A 88 5.68 -2.84 -16.94
N GLN A 89 4.55 -3.07 -17.58
CA GLN A 89 4.35 -2.73 -19.00
C GLN A 89 4.15 -1.22 -19.23
N GLY A 90 3.85 -0.47 -18.16
CA GLY A 90 3.82 1.00 -18.18
C GLY A 90 2.78 1.61 -19.13
N ASN A 91 1.66 0.95 -19.35
CA ASN A 91 0.60 1.43 -20.24
C ASN A 91 -0.15 2.67 -19.74
N HIS A 92 0.14 3.13 -18.50
CA HIS A 92 -0.50 4.28 -17.87
C HIS A 92 -2.04 4.27 -17.97
N ARG A 93 -2.64 3.07 -17.83
CA ARG A 93 -4.07 2.87 -17.75
C ARG A 93 -4.41 2.40 -16.36
N ALA A 94 -5.32 3.09 -15.68
CA ALA A 94 -5.63 2.88 -14.26
C ALA A 94 -5.86 1.41 -13.88
N LEU A 95 -6.62 0.65 -14.69
CA LEU A 95 -6.87 -0.77 -14.42
C LEU A 95 -5.59 -1.62 -14.53
N ALA A 96 -4.76 -1.36 -15.53
CA ALA A 96 -3.48 -2.07 -15.71
C ALA A 96 -2.54 -1.74 -14.53
N ASP A 97 -2.44 -0.48 -14.13
CA ASP A 97 -1.62 -0.04 -13.00
C ASP A 97 -2.07 -0.67 -11.68
N ILE A 98 -3.39 -0.85 -11.49
CA ILE A 98 -3.95 -1.57 -10.32
C ILE A 98 -3.56 -3.05 -10.35
N GLN A 99 -3.71 -3.72 -11.49
CA GLN A 99 -3.33 -5.13 -11.65
C GLN A 99 -1.84 -5.34 -11.42
N GLU A 100 -0.99 -4.49 -11.99
CA GLU A 100 0.46 -4.52 -11.77
C GLU A 100 0.82 -4.31 -10.29
N SER A 101 0.12 -3.43 -9.59
CA SER A 101 0.32 -3.20 -8.16
C SER A 101 -0.07 -4.42 -7.30
N ILE A 102 -1.14 -5.11 -7.67
CA ILE A 102 -1.57 -6.36 -7.01
C ILE A 102 -0.52 -7.46 -7.21
N GLU A 103 -0.05 -7.66 -8.45
CA GLU A 103 0.96 -8.68 -8.74
C GLU A 103 2.31 -8.36 -8.08
N GLU A 104 2.70 -7.09 -8.03
CA GLU A 104 3.90 -6.65 -7.32
C GLU A 104 3.79 -6.93 -5.81
N LEU A 105 2.63 -6.69 -5.20
CA LEU A 105 2.39 -7.02 -3.80
C LEU A 105 2.44 -8.53 -3.54
N ARG A 106 1.85 -9.35 -4.42
CA ARG A 106 1.92 -10.81 -4.35
C ARG A 106 3.37 -11.30 -4.42
N TYR A 107 4.13 -10.79 -5.37
CA TYR A 107 5.55 -11.09 -5.49
C TYR A 107 6.33 -10.77 -4.21
N TYR A 108 6.17 -9.56 -3.64
CA TYR A 108 6.85 -9.22 -2.38
C TYR A 108 6.36 -10.05 -1.20
N ARG A 109 5.09 -10.43 -1.17
CA ARG A 109 4.58 -11.35 -0.15
C ARG A 109 5.33 -12.68 -0.18
N ASP A 110 5.51 -13.26 -1.34
CA ASP A 110 6.18 -14.56 -1.49
C ASP A 110 7.70 -14.49 -1.28
N ALA A 111 8.31 -13.36 -1.68
CA ALA A 111 9.76 -13.22 -1.67
C ALA A 111 10.35 -12.64 -0.37
N LEU A 112 9.56 -11.88 0.42
CA LEU A 112 10.05 -11.14 1.59
C LEU A 112 9.48 -11.64 2.92
N PHE A 113 8.32 -12.29 2.92
CA PHE A 113 7.65 -12.69 4.15
C PHE A 113 7.79 -14.19 4.40
N VAL A 114 7.64 -14.58 5.65
CA VAL A 114 7.62 -16.00 6.03
C VAL A 114 6.37 -16.64 5.42
N ALA A 115 6.55 -17.83 4.84
CA ALA A 115 5.46 -18.58 4.25
C ALA A 115 4.35 -18.91 5.27
N ASP A 116 3.11 -19.03 4.77
CA ASP A 116 1.98 -19.46 5.60
C ASP A 116 2.26 -20.83 6.25
N PRO A 117 1.87 -21.03 7.50
CA PRO A 117 1.08 -20.16 8.39
C PRO A 117 1.91 -19.12 9.17
N GLY A 118 3.15 -18.88 8.79
CA GLY A 118 4.05 -17.98 9.51
C GLY A 118 4.58 -18.59 10.83
N PRO A 119 5.23 -17.79 11.69
CA PRO A 119 5.77 -18.28 12.94
C PRO A 119 4.66 -18.65 13.93
N SER A 120 4.86 -19.74 14.66
CA SER A 120 4.00 -20.12 15.79
C SER A 120 3.99 -19.03 16.87
N THR A 121 2.99 -19.05 17.74
CA THR A 121 2.91 -18.12 18.89
C THR A 121 4.18 -18.15 19.74
N LYS A 122 4.79 -19.34 19.92
CA LYS A 122 6.03 -19.50 20.68
C LYS A 122 7.21 -18.80 19.98
N GLU A 123 7.38 -19.03 18.70
CA GLU A 123 8.43 -18.40 17.90
C GLU A 123 8.25 -16.88 17.82
N ALA A 124 7.02 -16.40 17.61
CA ALA A 124 6.71 -14.98 17.61
C ALA A 124 7.06 -14.31 18.95
N ARG A 125 6.78 -14.96 20.08
CA ARG A 125 7.20 -14.48 21.42
C ARG A 125 8.73 -14.44 21.58
N GLN A 126 9.44 -15.45 21.07
CA GLN A 126 10.90 -15.48 21.09
C GLN A 126 11.51 -14.36 20.24
N ILE A 127 10.93 -14.10 19.06
CA ILE A 127 11.33 -12.98 18.20
C ILE A 127 11.10 -11.66 18.93
N ALA A 128 9.91 -11.45 19.51
CA ALA A 128 9.58 -10.23 20.25
C ALA A 128 10.55 -9.99 21.40
N ALA A 129 10.90 -11.04 22.18
CA ALA A 129 11.82 -10.94 23.31
C ALA A 129 13.24 -10.46 22.90
N ARG A 130 13.71 -10.82 21.72
CA ARG A 130 15.01 -10.36 21.19
C ARG A 130 15.05 -8.86 20.90
N HIS A 131 13.88 -8.24 20.69
CA HIS A 131 13.76 -6.82 20.37
C HIS A 131 13.24 -5.97 21.54
N GLN A 132 12.88 -6.60 22.67
CA GLN A 132 12.54 -5.87 23.89
C GLN A 132 13.81 -5.29 24.51
N GLY A 133 13.78 -3.99 24.81
CA GLY A 133 14.90 -3.31 25.48
C GLY A 133 16.03 -2.82 24.56
N SER A 134 16.00 -3.10 23.27
CA SER A 134 17.04 -2.63 22.33
C SER A 134 17.14 -1.10 22.21
N LEU A 135 16.11 -0.37 22.64
CA LEU A 135 16.09 1.10 22.63
C LEU A 135 16.50 1.75 23.97
N THR A 136 16.69 0.98 25.04
CA THR A 136 17.06 1.52 26.37
C THR A 136 18.46 2.14 26.40
N GLY A 137 19.34 1.79 25.46
CA GLY A 137 20.66 2.40 25.32
C GLY A 137 20.68 3.77 24.61
N LEU A 138 19.59 4.19 23.98
CA LEU A 138 19.52 5.45 23.22
C LEU A 138 19.11 6.66 24.09
N THR A 139 18.69 6.42 25.34
CA THR A 139 18.22 7.46 26.26
C THR A 139 19.30 7.96 27.23
N SER A 140 20.53 7.46 27.16
CA SER A 140 21.64 8.00 27.96
C SER A 140 22.04 9.38 27.38
N PRO A 141 21.99 10.47 28.16
CA PRO A 141 22.49 11.78 27.73
C PRO A 141 23.97 11.63 27.41
N ARG A 142 24.42 12.19 26.27
CA ARG A 142 25.85 12.31 25.96
C ARG A 142 26.50 13.05 27.13
N PRO A 143 27.64 12.54 27.66
CA PRO A 143 28.41 13.32 28.61
C PRO A 143 28.78 14.67 27.95
N ALA A 144 28.54 15.75 28.68
CA ALA A 144 28.97 17.08 28.26
C ALA A 144 30.48 17.08 28.17
N VAL A 145 31.03 17.51 27.01
CA VAL A 145 32.45 17.79 26.76
C VAL A 145 32.74 19.19 27.23
#